data_fa5ac55a8d48dd527ef91941826849f7
#
_entry.id   fa5ac55a8d48dd527ef91941826849f7
#
_cell.length_a   1.000
_cell.length_b   1.000
_cell.length_c   1.000
_cell.angle_alpha   90.00
_cell.angle_beta   90.00
_cell.angle_gamma   90.00
#
_symmetry.space_group_name_H-M   'P 1'
#
loop_
_entity.id
_entity.type
_entity.pdbx_description
1 polymer ?
#
loop_
_entity_poly.entity_id
_entity_poly.type
_entity_poly.pdbx_seq_one_letter_code
_entity_poly.pdbx_strand_id
1 'polypeptide(L)'
;ASFLKPLPQAYHLARKVETQMKAMVAPGTIFEELGLNYIGPIDGHNLKELKDVISNLKEFEGPQFLHVITKKGAGLDPAEADRIGFHAIGKIQSIKNKKSKQKKYQDIFGDWVLDMADKDEKLIAITPAMREGSGLVKFSEKFPERYYDVAIAEQHAVTFAAGIATENKK
;
A
#
# COMPACT_ATOMS: atom_id res chain seq x y z
N ALA A 1 35.17 22.16 -36.81
CA ALA A 1 35.70 21.26 -35.79
C ALA A 1 34.81 20.03 -35.68
N SER A 2 35.12 19.06 -36.54
CA SER A 2 34.49 17.74 -36.58
C SER A 2 35.43 16.79 -35.85
N PHE A 3 35.17 16.51 -34.56
CA PHE A 3 35.87 15.40 -33.91
C PHE A 3 35.02 14.81 -32.80
N LEU A 4 34.91 13.50 -32.85
CA LEU A 4 34.30 12.54 -31.92
C LEU A 4 32.82 12.21 -32.20
N LYS A 5 32.61 11.32 -33.18
CA LYS A 5 31.48 10.37 -33.09
C LYS A 5 31.79 9.45 -31.90
N PRO A 6 31.04 9.44 -30.85
CA PRO A 6 31.27 8.50 -29.75
C PRO A 6 31.15 7.08 -30.31
N LEU A 7 32.12 6.23 -30.02
CA LEU A 7 32.04 4.80 -30.27
C LEU A 7 30.73 4.29 -29.64
N PRO A 8 29.91 3.56 -30.38
CA PRO A 8 28.60 3.09 -29.86
C PRO A 8 28.70 2.40 -28.50
N GLN A 9 29.78 1.68 -28.25
CA GLN A 9 30.05 1.00 -26.99
C GLN A 9 30.33 1.97 -25.83
N ALA A 10 31.06 3.06 -26.06
CA ALA A 10 31.33 4.07 -25.04
C ALA A 10 30.06 4.86 -24.67
N TYR A 11 29.19 5.11 -25.64
CA TYR A 11 27.88 5.74 -25.40
C TYR A 11 26.96 4.84 -24.56
N HIS A 12 26.89 3.54 -24.88
CA HIS A 12 26.12 2.57 -24.09
C HIS A 12 26.68 2.42 -22.68
N LEU A 13 27.98 2.42 -22.49
CA LEU A 13 28.60 2.36 -21.19
C LEU A 13 28.31 3.62 -20.36
N ALA A 14 28.49 4.80 -20.98
CA ALA A 14 28.19 6.08 -20.30
C ALA A 14 26.72 6.18 -19.89
N ARG A 15 25.79 5.75 -20.75
CA ARG A 15 24.36 5.72 -20.46
C ARG A 15 24.05 4.73 -19.34
N LYS A 16 24.71 3.57 -19.31
CA LYS A 16 24.54 2.58 -18.24
C LYS A 16 25.04 3.09 -16.89
N VAL A 17 26.18 3.79 -16.87
CA VAL A 17 26.72 4.43 -15.66
C VAL A 17 25.79 5.57 -15.19
N GLU A 18 25.30 6.41 -16.10
CA GLU A 18 24.35 7.47 -15.79
C GLU A 18 23.04 6.89 -15.19
N THR A 19 22.51 5.82 -15.79
CA THR A 19 21.31 5.13 -15.28
C THR A 19 21.57 4.55 -13.89
N GLN A 20 22.72 3.92 -13.66
CA GLN A 20 23.07 3.39 -12.34
C GLN A 20 23.29 4.48 -11.29
N MET A 21 23.85 5.63 -11.66
CA MET A 21 23.97 6.77 -10.75
C MET A 21 22.61 7.39 -10.43
N LYS A 22 21.71 7.50 -11.41
CA LYS A 22 20.30 7.91 -11.19
C LYS A 22 19.56 6.90 -10.33
N ALA A 23 19.85 5.60 -10.43
CA ALA A 23 19.27 4.52 -9.65
C ALA A 23 19.49 4.67 -8.14
N MET A 24 20.62 5.24 -7.74
CA MET A 24 20.93 5.49 -6.32
C MET A 24 20.11 6.62 -5.71
N VAL A 25 19.45 7.45 -6.54
CA VAL A 25 18.79 8.70 -6.12
C VAL A 25 17.34 8.81 -6.59
N ALA A 26 16.94 8.07 -7.63
CA ALA A 26 15.62 8.21 -8.25
C ALA A 26 14.73 6.97 -8.08
N PRO A 27 13.47 7.13 -7.68
CA PRO A 27 12.55 6.00 -7.36
C PRO A 27 12.07 5.20 -8.58
N GLY A 28 12.44 5.56 -9.80
CA GLY A 28 11.90 4.98 -11.03
C GLY A 28 12.71 3.87 -11.69
N THR A 29 13.92 3.62 -11.25
CA THR A 29 14.92 2.84 -12.00
C THR A 29 14.55 1.40 -12.25
N ILE A 30 13.89 0.75 -11.29
CA ILE A 30 13.44 -0.64 -11.47
C ILE A 30 12.43 -0.77 -12.62
N PHE A 31 11.59 0.24 -12.82
CA PHE A 31 10.60 0.25 -13.89
C PHE A 31 11.26 0.49 -15.27
N GLU A 32 12.30 1.33 -15.30
CA GLU A 32 13.09 1.57 -16.51
C GLU A 32 13.88 0.32 -16.92
N GLU A 33 14.44 -0.44 -15.96
CA GLU A 33 15.09 -1.73 -16.21
C GLU A 33 14.10 -2.79 -16.74
N LEU A 34 12.82 -2.69 -16.39
CA LEU A 34 11.75 -3.52 -16.95
C LEU A 34 11.26 -3.05 -18.33
N GLY A 35 11.87 -2.02 -18.90
CA GLY A 35 11.54 -1.50 -20.23
C GLY A 35 10.36 -0.53 -20.24
N LEU A 36 9.97 0.01 -19.08
CA LEU A 36 8.92 1.02 -18.97
C LEU A 36 9.50 2.42 -19.06
N ASN A 37 8.81 3.34 -19.72
CA ASN A 37 9.14 4.76 -19.66
C ASN A 37 8.59 5.33 -18.35
N TYR A 38 9.46 5.57 -17.37
CA TYR A 38 9.06 6.10 -16.07
C TYR A 38 8.93 7.62 -16.10
N ILE A 39 7.78 8.11 -15.68
CA ILE A 39 7.45 9.54 -15.54
C ILE A 39 6.97 9.82 -14.13
N GLY A 40 7.63 10.74 -13.47
CA GLY A 40 7.28 11.14 -12.11
C GLY A 40 8.46 11.12 -11.13
N PRO A 41 8.19 11.20 -9.82
CA PRO A 41 6.86 11.36 -9.23
C PRO A 41 6.24 12.75 -9.48
N ILE A 42 4.93 12.81 -9.71
CA ILE A 42 4.20 14.07 -9.84
C ILE A 42 3.11 14.19 -8.78
N ASP A 43 2.75 15.42 -8.42
CA ASP A 43 1.67 15.69 -7.48
C ASP A 43 0.30 15.43 -8.14
N GLY A 44 -0.39 14.37 -7.71
CA GLY A 44 -1.73 14.04 -8.20
C GLY A 44 -2.84 15.00 -7.78
N HIS A 45 -2.57 15.93 -6.86
CA HIS A 45 -3.52 16.99 -6.51
C HIS A 45 -3.36 18.24 -7.39
N ASN A 46 -2.26 18.35 -8.15
CA ASN A 46 -2.07 19.37 -9.17
C ASN A 46 -2.71 18.91 -10.49
N LEU A 47 -4.02 19.12 -10.63
CA LEU A 47 -4.78 18.66 -11.79
C LEU A 47 -4.29 19.27 -13.11
N LYS A 48 -3.73 20.50 -13.08
CA LYS A 48 -3.19 21.12 -14.28
C LYS A 48 -1.97 20.36 -14.78
N GLU A 49 -0.99 20.17 -13.92
CA GLU A 49 0.23 19.41 -14.24
C GLU A 49 -0.08 17.98 -14.67
N LEU A 50 -0.95 17.28 -13.91
CA LEU A 50 -1.37 15.92 -14.24
C LEU A 50 -2.01 15.84 -15.64
N LYS A 51 -2.86 16.78 -16.00
CA LYS A 51 -3.49 16.84 -17.32
C LYS A 51 -2.45 17.08 -18.43
N ASP A 52 -1.51 18.01 -18.21
CA ASP A 52 -0.47 18.32 -19.18
C ASP A 52 0.46 17.11 -19.39
N VAL A 53 0.87 16.43 -18.30
CA VAL A 53 1.68 15.21 -18.37
C VAL A 53 0.94 14.09 -19.10
N ILE A 54 -0.31 13.81 -18.76
CA ILE A 54 -1.11 12.78 -19.45
C ILE A 54 -1.30 13.09 -20.94
N SER A 55 -1.44 14.37 -21.29
CA SER A 55 -1.56 14.77 -22.69
C SER A 55 -0.27 14.50 -23.46
N ASN A 56 0.90 14.80 -22.86
CA ASN A 56 2.19 14.56 -23.46
C ASN A 56 2.50 13.05 -23.58
N LEU A 57 2.06 12.24 -22.62
CA LEU A 57 2.25 10.79 -22.65
C LEU A 57 1.68 10.10 -23.89
N LYS A 58 0.67 10.68 -24.53
CA LYS A 58 0.06 10.13 -25.73
C LYS A 58 1.00 10.18 -26.95
N GLU A 59 2.03 11.04 -26.91
CA GLU A 59 2.99 11.19 -27.97
C GLU A 59 4.22 10.24 -27.83
N PHE A 60 4.33 9.53 -26.70
CA PHE A 60 5.42 8.59 -26.46
C PHE A 60 5.04 7.19 -26.92
N GLU A 61 6.01 6.52 -27.56
CA GLU A 61 5.88 5.12 -27.93
C GLU A 61 6.30 4.20 -26.78
N GLY A 62 5.76 2.97 -26.78
CA GLY A 62 6.07 1.95 -25.79
C GLY A 62 5.25 2.05 -24.51
N PRO A 63 5.50 1.19 -23.53
CA PRO A 63 4.75 1.17 -22.27
C PRO A 63 5.17 2.33 -21.38
N GLN A 64 4.19 3.06 -20.85
CA GLN A 64 4.39 4.22 -19.98
C GLN A 64 4.06 3.87 -18.54
N PHE A 65 4.91 4.32 -17.59
CA PHE A 65 4.67 4.21 -16.16
C PHE A 65 4.60 5.60 -15.53
N LEU A 66 3.39 6.07 -15.28
CA LEU A 66 3.15 7.35 -14.64
C LEU A 66 3.06 7.19 -13.12
N HIS A 67 4.03 7.73 -12.39
CA HIS A 67 4.04 7.72 -10.92
C HIS A 67 3.38 8.98 -10.38
N VAL A 68 2.21 8.82 -9.75
CA VAL A 68 1.43 9.91 -9.16
C VAL A 68 1.41 9.77 -7.65
N ILE A 69 1.80 10.82 -6.93
CA ILE A 69 1.73 10.88 -5.47
C ILE A 69 0.45 11.59 -5.08
N THR A 70 -0.32 10.97 -4.19
CA THR A 70 -1.54 11.57 -3.64
C THR A 70 -1.57 11.46 -2.12
N LYS A 71 -2.26 12.38 -1.46
CA LYS A 71 -2.61 12.30 -0.05
C LYS A 71 -4.06 11.86 0.07
N LYS A 72 -4.29 10.69 0.65
CA LYS A 72 -5.65 10.15 0.86
C LYS A 72 -6.46 11.10 1.74
N GLY A 73 -7.65 11.49 1.28
CA GLY A 73 -8.52 12.42 1.98
C GLY A 73 -8.22 13.90 1.74
N ALA A 74 -7.23 14.23 0.88
CA ALA A 74 -6.84 15.62 0.62
C ALA A 74 -8.03 16.52 0.25
N GLY A 75 -8.08 17.70 0.88
CA GLY A 75 -9.14 18.67 0.68
C GLY A 75 -10.38 18.46 1.56
N LEU A 76 -10.37 17.43 2.43
CA LEU A 76 -11.43 17.20 3.41
C LEU A 76 -10.79 16.96 4.80
N ASP A 77 -10.70 17.98 5.62
CA ASP A 77 -10.00 17.96 6.92
C ASP A 77 -10.34 16.74 7.80
N PRO A 78 -11.61 16.32 7.97
CA PRO A 78 -11.94 15.14 8.75
C PRO A 78 -11.35 13.84 8.15
N ALA A 79 -11.25 13.73 6.82
CA ALA A 79 -10.68 12.58 6.15
C ALA A 79 -9.15 12.56 6.20
N GLU A 80 -8.53 13.73 6.23
CA GLU A 80 -7.09 13.86 6.44
C GLU A 80 -6.69 13.47 7.87
N ALA A 81 -7.54 13.77 8.86
CA ALA A 81 -7.33 13.44 10.26
C ALA A 81 -7.60 11.95 10.57
N ASP A 82 -8.62 11.35 9.95
CA ASP A 82 -8.99 9.94 10.16
C ASP A 82 -9.13 9.19 8.82
N ARG A 83 -8.00 8.74 8.29
CA ARG A 83 -7.94 8.02 7.01
C ARG A 83 -8.62 6.65 7.05
N ILE A 84 -8.68 6.03 8.22
CA ILE A 84 -9.29 4.71 8.41
C ILE A 84 -10.80 4.84 8.44
N GLY A 85 -11.34 5.73 9.25
CA GLY A 85 -12.78 5.98 9.36
C GLY A 85 -13.39 6.50 8.06
N PHE A 86 -12.60 7.21 7.25
CA PHE A 86 -13.01 7.74 5.94
C PHE A 86 -12.61 6.84 4.75
N HIS A 87 -12.09 5.64 4.99
CA HIS A 87 -11.74 4.73 3.89
C HIS A 87 -12.97 4.28 3.09
N ALA A 88 -14.09 4.05 3.75
CA ALA A 88 -15.37 3.68 3.14
C ALA A 88 -16.48 4.49 3.79
N ILE A 89 -16.72 5.71 3.29
CA ILE A 89 -17.75 6.61 3.81
C ILE A 89 -19.13 6.24 3.28
N GLY A 90 -20.08 6.08 4.22
CA GLY A 90 -21.50 6.12 3.90
C GLY A 90 -22.00 7.56 3.65
N LYS A 91 -23.30 7.79 3.77
CA LYS A 91 -23.86 9.15 3.67
C LYS A 91 -23.26 10.04 4.76
N ILE A 92 -22.74 11.23 4.41
CA ILE A 92 -22.07 12.17 5.33
C ILE A 92 -22.94 12.54 6.52
N GLN A 93 -24.27 12.63 6.36
CA GLN A 93 -25.23 12.87 7.44
C GLN A 93 -25.27 11.72 8.48
N SER A 94 -24.87 10.50 8.10
CA SER A 94 -24.82 9.36 9.00
C SER A 94 -23.60 9.36 9.91
N ILE A 95 -22.55 10.11 9.56
CA ILE A 95 -21.30 10.15 10.35
C ILE A 95 -21.51 10.88 11.68
N LYS A 96 -22.38 11.90 11.70
CA LYS A 96 -22.70 12.67 12.93
C LYS A 96 -23.58 11.90 13.92
N ASN A 97 -24.27 10.85 13.49
CA ASN A 97 -25.30 10.14 14.29
C ASN A 97 -25.00 8.65 14.54
N LYS A 98 -23.80 8.14 14.22
CA LYS A 98 -23.49 6.72 14.38
C LYS A 98 -22.88 6.37 15.74
N LYS A 99 -23.73 6.11 16.72
CA LYS A 99 -23.59 4.91 17.54
C LYS A 99 -24.75 3.98 17.19
N SER A 100 -24.56 3.11 16.21
CA SER A 100 -25.44 1.95 16.03
C SER A 100 -25.47 1.20 17.36
N LYS A 101 -26.66 1.07 17.96
CA LYS A 101 -26.84 0.31 19.21
C LYS A 101 -26.64 -1.21 19.01
N GLN A 102 -26.56 -1.66 17.78
CA GLN A 102 -26.43 -3.08 17.45
C GLN A 102 -24.98 -3.42 17.16
N LYS A 103 -24.41 -4.41 17.86
CA LYS A 103 -23.12 -5.00 17.56
C LYS A 103 -23.16 -5.67 16.20
N LYS A 104 -22.11 -5.45 15.40
CA LYS A 104 -21.90 -6.19 14.17
C LYS A 104 -21.31 -7.57 14.48
N TYR A 105 -21.37 -8.49 13.51
CA TYR A 105 -20.77 -9.82 13.68
C TYR A 105 -19.27 -9.75 13.99
N GLN A 106 -18.52 -8.86 13.35
CA GLN A 106 -17.09 -8.67 13.63
C GLN A 106 -16.82 -8.19 15.07
N ASP A 107 -17.73 -7.41 15.66
CA ASP A 107 -17.58 -6.94 17.05
C ASP A 107 -17.78 -8.11 18.02
N ILE A 108 -18.74 -9.00 17.73
CA ILE A 108 -18.99 -10.22 18.51
C ILE A 108 -17.82 -11.17 18.39
N PHE A 109 -17.30 -11.37 17.16
CA PHE A 109 -16.12 -12.20 16.92
C PHE A 109 -14.90 -11.65 17.65
N GLY A 110 -14.65 -10.34 17.54
CA GLY A 110 -13.51 -9.68 18.19
C GLY A 110 -13.54 -9.81 19.73
N ASP A 111 -14.72 -9.66 20.34
CA ASP A 111 -14.88 -9.86 21.78
C ASP A 111 -14.67 -11.35 22.15
N TRP A 112 -15.18 -12.30 21.35
CA TRP A 112 -15.02 -13.73 21.57
C TRP A 112 -13.56 -14.18 21.44
N VAL A 113 -12.86 -13.79 20.35
CA VAL A 113 -11.48 -14.20 20.14
C VAL A 113 -10.54 -13.63 21.20
N LEU A 114 -10.84 -12.43 21.70
CA LEU A 114 -10.10 -11.81 22.79
C LEU A 114 -10.26 -12.63 24.09
N ASP A 115 -11.48 -13.05 24.43
CA ASP A 115 -11.76 -13.90 25.59
C ASP A 115 -11.12 -15.28 25.48
N MET A 116 -11.11 -15.87 24.26
CA MET A 116 -10.43 -17.14 24.02
C MET A 116 -8.90 -17.02 24.15
N ALA A 117 -8.31 -15.93 23.69
CA ALA A 117 -6.88 -15.70 23.79
C ALA A 117 -6.37 -15.47 25.23
N ASP A 118 -7.23 -15.00 26.11
CA ASP A 118 -6.94 -14.95 27.56
C ASP A 118 -6.87 -16.36 28.18
N LYS A 119 -7.58 -17.33 27.61
CA LYS A 119 -7.67 -18.71 28.12
C LYS A 119 -6.69 -19.67 27.44
N ASP A 120 -6.26 -19.36 26.22
CA ASP A 120 -5.38 -20.18 25.42
C ASP A 120 -4.23 -19.35 24.85
N GLU A 121 -3.05 -19.49 25.43
CA GLU A 121 -1.83 -18.81 24.99
C GLU A 121 -1.34 -19.21 23.60
N LYS A 122 -1.82 -20.33 23.08
CA LYS A 122 -1.48 -20.82 21.74
C LYS A 122 -2.27 -20.13 20.63
N LEU A 123 -3.36 -19.44 20.98
CA LEU A 123 -4.20 -18.78 20.00
C LEU A 123 -3.48 -17.56 19.37
N ILE A 124 -3.40 -17.57 18.06
CA ILE A 124 -2.77 -16.56 17.22
C ILE A 124 -3.81 -15.98 16.26
N ALA A 125 -3.76 -14.68 16.03
CA ALA A 125 -4.61 -14.02 15.05
C ALA A 125 -3.78 -13.56 13.84
N ILE A 126 -4.26 -13.91 12.65
CA ILE A 126 -3.65 -13.52 11.38
C ILE A 126 -4.71 -12.80 10.54
N THR A 127 -4.35 -11.67 9.94
CA THR A 127 -5.26 -10.92 9.06
C THR A 127 -4.52 -10.38 7.84
N PRO A 128 -5.14 -10.39 6.63
CA PRO A 128 -4.59 -9.76 5.45
C PRO A 128 -5.10 -8.30 5.33
N ALA A 129 -4.42 -7.34 5.99
CA ALA A 129 -4.70 -5.90 5.97
C ALA A 129 -6.14 -5.53 6.44
N MET A 130 -6.75 -6.33 7.33
CA MET A 130 -8.16 -6.17 7.73
C MET A 130 -8.36 -6.08 9.25
N ARG A 131 -7.41 -5.50 9.98
CA ARG A 131 -7.44 -5.41 11.44
C ARG A 131 -8.77 -4.87 11.99
N GLU A 132 -9.22 -3.73 11.46
CA GLU A 132 -10.47 -3.08 11.88
C GLU A 132 -11.69 -3.86 11.38
N GLY A 133 -11.66 -4.30 10.13
CA GLY A 133 -12.76 -5.04 9.51
C GLY A 133 -12.99 -6.43 10.09
N SER A 134 -11.95 -7.06 10.62
CA SER A 134 -12.03 -8.35 11.31
C SER A 134 -12.37 -8.25 12.80
N GLY A 135 -12.44 -7.02 13.38
CA GLY A 135 -12.66 -6.82 14.81
C GLY A 135 -11.45 -7.15 15.70
N LEU A 136 -10.22 -7.20 15.10
CA LEU A 136 -9.01 -7.62 15.79
C LEU A 136 -8.22 -6.48 16.44
N VAL A 137 -8.75 -5.26 16.49
CA VAL A 137 -8.06 -4.11 17.08
C VAL A 137 -7.65 -4.39 18.53
N LYS A 138 -8.60 -4.76 19.39
CA LYS A 138 -8.34 -5.07 20.80
C LYS A 138 -7.36 -6.24 20.98
N PHE A 139 -7.44 -7.24 20.09
CA PHE A 139 -6.51 -8.37 20.12
C PHE A 139 -5.09 -7.92 19.82
N SER A 140 -4.90 -7.14 18.77
CA SER A 140 -3.58 -6.64 18.37
C SER A 140 -2.93 -5.73 19.41
N GLU A 141 -3.73 -4.99 20.18
CA GLU A 141 -3.27 -4.12 21.28
C GLU A 141 -2.89 -4.91 22.52
N LYS A 142 -3.69 -5.94 22.87
CA LYS A 142 -3.48 -6.74 24.08
C LYS A 142 -2.45 -7.84 23.90
N PHE A 143 -2.38 -8.44 22.71
CA PHE A 143 -1.50 -9.58 22.38
C PHE A 143 -0.67 -9.32 21.12
N PRO A 144 0.18 -8.26 21.08
CA PRO A 144 0.93 -7.88 19.88
C PRO A 144 1.84 -9.02 19.37
N GLU A 145 2.41 -9.84 20.26
CA GLU A 145 3.27 -10.98 19.93
C GLU A 145 2.51 -12.18 19.30
N ARG A 146 1.18 -12.15 19.32
CA ARG A 146 0.30 -13.18 18.79
C ARG A 146 -0.60 -12.69 17.67
N TYR A 147 -0.32 -11.47 17.17
CA TYR A 147 -1.05 -10.83 16.09
C TYR A 147 -0.13 -10.61 14.89
N TYR A 148 -0.58 -11.03 13.71
CA TYR A 148 0.16 -10.88 12.46
C TYR A 148 -0.71 -10.29 11.37
N ASP A 149 -0.26 -9.18 10.80
CA ASP A 149 -0.85 -8.61 9.59
C ASP A 149 0.08 -8.91 8.41
N VAL A 150 -0.41 -9.69 7.47
CA VAL A 150 0.37 -10.14 6.29
C VAL A 150 0.14 -9.25 5.07
N ALA A 151 -0.40 -8.06 5.26
CA ALA A 151 -0.84 -7.16 4.21
C ALA A 151 -1.91 -7.82 3.30
N ILE A 152 -2.10 -7.32 2.07
CA ILE A 152 -3.12 -7.85 1.13
C ILE A 152 -2.57 -9.13 0.46
N ALA A 153 -2.41 -10.19 1.26
CA ALA A 153 -1.80 -11.45 0.83
C ALA A 153 -2.53 -12.66 1.47
N GLU A 154 -3.77 -12.89 1.07
CA GLU A 154 -4.66 -13.93 1.63
C GLU A 154 -4.05 -15.32 1.52
N GLN A 155 -3.45 -15.65 0.38
CA GLN A 155 -2.80 -16.94 0.16
C GLN A 155 -1.62 -17.14 1.12
N HIS A 156 -0.85 -16.08 1.35
CA HIS A 156 0.23 -16.09 2.33
C HIS A 156 -0.29 -16.27 3.75
N ALA A 157 -1.41 -15.62 4.11
CA ALA A 157 -2.04 -15.78 5.42
C ALA A 157 -2.35 -17.25 5.72
N VAL A 158 -2.90 -17.98 4.75
CA VAL A 158 -3.23 -19.41 4.88
C VAL A 158 -1.95 -20.26 5.00
N THR A 159 -0.95 -20.01 4.14
CA THR A 159 0.33 -20.73 4.18
C THR A 159 1.08 -20.48 5.50
N PHE A 160 1.08 -19.24 5.97
CA PHE A 160 1.70 -18.85 7.23
C PHE A 160 0.99 -19.50 8.42
N ALA A 161 -0.36 -19.51 8.43
CA ALA A 161 -1.16 -20.20 9.45
C ALA A 161 -0.86 -21.70 9.49
N ALA A 162 -0.72 -22.36 8.31
CA ALA A 162 -0.35 -23.77 8.23
C ALA A 162 1.02 -24.03 8.84
N GLY A 163 2.01 -23.17 8.56
CA GLY A 163 3.35 -23.27 9.16
C GLY A 163 3.32 -23.14 10.69
N ILE A 164 2.58 -22.14 11.19
CA ILE A 164 2.41 -21.94 12.64
C ILE A 164 1.73 -23.13 13.32
N ALA A 165 0.74 -23.73 12.65
CA ALA A 165 0.02 -24.88 13.18
C ALA A 165 0.92 -26.12 13.38
N THR A 166 2.01 -26.24 12.63
CA THR A 166 2.98 -27.32 12.83
C THR A 166 3.72 -27.23 14.17
N GLU A 167 3.80 -26.03 14.75
CA GLU A 167 4.43 -25.75 16.04
C GLU A 167 3.44 -25.84 17.22
N ASN A 168 2.27 -26.48 17.04
CA ASN A 168 1.18 -26.57 18.04
C ASN A 168 0.61 -25.21 18.48
N LYS A 169 0.66 -24.19 17.64
CA LYS A 169 -0.09 -22.96 17.78
C LYS A 169 -1.46 -23.09 17.08
N LYS A 170 -2.40 -22.23 17.46
CA LYS A 170 -3.78 -22.23 16.93
C LYS A 170 -4.13 -20.87 16.31
#